data_4197c5ea53c28c4b95d79321677cb745
#
_entry.id   4197c5ea53c28c4b95d79321677cb745
#
_cell.length_a   1.000
_cell.length_b   1.000
_cell.length_c   1.000
_cell.angle_alpha   90.00
_cell.angle_beta   90.00
_cell.angle_gamma   90.00
#
_symmetry.space_group_name_H-M   'P 1'
#
loop_
_entity.id
_entity.type
_entity.pdbx_description
1 polymer ?
#
loop_
_entity_poly.entity_id
_entity_poly.type
_entity_poly.pdbx_seq_one_letter_code
_entity_poly.pdbx_strand_id
1 'polypeptide(L)'
;MSRKRVVVTGLSALTPLGGNVTESWDNLLAGKSGIGPITLFDASGFDSRIAGEVKGFNPEAYGVPAKQARRMDRFVQFAVAAGNMLMEHSGL
;
A
#
# COMPACT_ATOMS: atom_id res chain seq x y z
N MET A 1 -11.25 18.03 35.73
CA MET A 1 -11.13 16.71 35.04
C MET A 1 -10.25 16.88 33.81
N SER A 2 -9.18 16.15 33.76
CA SER A 2 -8.27 16.20 32.58
C SER A 2 -8.78 15.28 31.48
N ARG A 3 -8.73 15.75 30.27
CA ARG A 3 -9.01 14.92 29.07
C ARG A 3 -7.71 14.30 28.59
N LYS A 4 -7.78 13.01 28.26
CA LYS A 4 -6.66 12.37 27.56
C LYS A 4 -6.56 12.93 26.15
N ARG A 5 -5.35 13.27 25.74
CA ARG A 5 -5.07 13.72 24.38
C ARG A 5 -4.50 12.54 23.59
N VAL A 6 -5.09 12.31 22.43
CA VAL A 6 -4.62 11.28 21.51
C VAL A 6 -4.19 11.99 20.23
N VAL A 7 -2.99 11.71 19.77
CA VAL A 7 -2.44 12.33 18.57
C VAL A 7 -1.95 11.26 17.61
N VAL A 8 -1.99 11.59 16.32
CA VAL A 8 -1.43 10.74 15.26
C VAL A 8 0.03 11.13 15.08
N THR A 9 0.94 10.20 15.30
CA THR A 9 2.39 10.43 15.19
C THR A 9 2.98 9.94 13.88
N GLY A 10 2.24 9.16 13.11
CA GLY A 10 2.69 8.67 11.83
C GLY A 10 1.56 8.12 10.99
N LEU A 11 1.76 8.14 9.69
CA LEU A 11 0.85 7.59 8.69
C LEU A 11 1.64 6.79 7.68
N SER A 12 1.04 5.73 7.17
CA SER A 12 1.55 5.03 6.00
C SER A 12 0.42 4.64 5.08
N ALA A 13 0.72 4.49 3.81
CA ALA A 13 -0.24 4.03 2.82
C ALA A 13 0.47 3.28 1.70
N LEU A 14 -0.20 2.27 1.20
CA LEU A 14 0.21 1.51 0.03
C LEU A 14 -1.05 1.33 -0.80
N THR A 15 -1.13 2.04 -1.92
CA THR A 15 -2.37 2.17 -2.69
C THR A 15 -2.13 1.99 -4.18
N PRO A 16 -3.20 1.78 -4.98
CA PRO A 16 -3.06 1.79 -6.43
C PRO A 16 -2.59 3.13 -7.02
N LEU A 17 -2.56 4.20 -6.23
CA LEU A 17 -2.06 5.51 -6.64
C LEU A 17 -0.59 5.71 -6.30
N GLY A 18 -0.04 4.95 -5.38
CA GLY A 18 1.36 5.10 -5.02
C GLY A 18 1.82 4.18 -3.90
N GLY A 19 3.13 4.05 -3.77
CA GLY A 19 3.78 3.18 -2.79
C GLY A 19 4.00 3.83 -1.43
N ASN A 20 3.53 5.05 -1.21
CA ASN A 20 3.60 5.77 0.05
C ASN A 20 2.53 6.86 0.11
N VAL A 21 2.40 7.51 1.27
CA VAL A 21 1.39 8.56 1.48
C VAL A 21 1.60 9.72 0.53
N THR A 22 2.83 10.22 0.39
CA THR A 22 3.14 11.38 -0.43
C THR A 22 2.78 11.15 -1.90
N GLU A 23 3.22 10.05 -2.46
CA GLU A 23 2.92 9.69 -3.85
C GLU A 23 1.43 9.48 -4.08
N SER A 24 0.77 8.78 -3.16
CA SER A 24 -0.69 8.56 -3.24
C SER A 24 -1.46 9.88 -3.19
N TRP A 25 -1.06 10.79 -2.30
CA TRP A 25 -1.71 12.09 -2.14
C TRP A 25 -1.50 12.97 -3.37
N ASP A 26 -0.28 13.06 -3.88
CA ASP A 26 0.04 13.86 -5.06
C ASP A 26 -0.74 13.38 -6.28
N ASN A 27 -0.83 12.07 -6.49
CA ASN A 27 -1.60 11.49 -7.59
C ASN A 27 -3.09 11.70 -7.41
N LEU A 28 -3.59 11.64 -6.18
CA LEU A 28 -5.00 11.93 -5.88
C LEU A 28 -5.33 13.38 -6.22
N LEU A 29 -4.49 14.33 -5.81
CA LEU A 29 -4.67 15.75 -6.12
C LEU A 29 -4.57 16.03 -7.63
N ALA A 30 -3.76 15.28 -8.35
CA ALA A 30 -3.63 15.39 -9.80
C ALA A 30 -4.81 14.77 -10.57
N GLY A 31 -5.77 14.16 -9.86
CA GLY A 31 -6.93 13.53 -10.50
C GLY A 31 -6.60 12.20 -11.18
N LYS A 32 -5.50 11.57 -10.84
CA LYS A 32 -5.13 10.28 -11.42
C LYS A 32 -6.00 9.15 -10.86
N SER A 33 -6.31 8.17 -11.71
CA SER A 33 -7.05 6.97 -11.31
C SER A 33 -6.08 5.82 -11.12
N GLY A 34 -6.28 5.07 -10.02
CA GLY A 34 -5.59 3.80 -9.80
C GLY A 34 -6.34 2.60 -10.33
N ILE A 35 -7.52 2.83 -10.94
CA ILE A 35 -8.35 1.76 -11.52
C ILE A 35 -7.93 1.53 -12.96
N GLY A 36 -7.76 0.28 -13.33
CA GLY A 36 -7.38 -0.09 -14.69
C GLY A 36 -7.69 -1.55 -14.96
N PRO A 37 -7.35 -2.03 -16.17
CA PRO A 37 -7.53 -3.44 -16.50
C PRO A 37 -6.76 -4.33 -15.52
N ILE A 38 -7.36 -5.46 -15.15
CA ILE A 38 -6.71 -6.46 -14.31
C ILE A 38 -5.53 -7.07 -15.06
N THR A 39 -4.35 -7.08 -14.45
CA THR A 39 -3.12 -7.63 -15.04
C THR A 39 -2.58 -8.83 -14.26
N LEU A 40 -2.99 -9.01 -13.00
CA LEU A 40 -2.44 -10.06 -12.13
C LEU A 40 -2.93 -11.46 -12.48
N PHE A 41 -4.04 -11.56 -13.20
CA PHE A 41 -4.57 -12.82 -13.72
C PHE A 41 -5.39 -12.56 -14.96
N ASP A 42 -5.76 -13.62 -15.68
CA ASP A 42 -6.63 -13.52 -16.86
C ASP A 42 -8.07 -13.33 -16.43
N ALA A 43 -8.57 -12.08 -16.59
CA ALA A 43 -9.92 -11.71 -16.20
C ALA A 43 -10.94 -11.79 -17.34
N SER A 44 -10.56 -12.32 -18.52
CA SER A 44 -11.41 -12.31 -19.71
C SER A 44 -12.73 -13.04 -19.53
N GLY A 45 -12.80 -14.04 -18.63
CA GLY A 45 -14.02 -14.79 -18.32
C GLY A 45 -14.89 -14.19 -17.22
N PHE A 46 -14.56 -13.00 -16.70
CA PHE A 46 -15.29 -12.35 -15.61
C PHE A 46 -16.07 -11.14 -16.10
N ASP A 47 -17.19 -10.84 -15.42
CA ASP A 47 -18.01 -9.68 -15.74
C ASP A 47 -17.26 -8.37 -15.44
N SER A 48 -16.55 -8.30 -14.31
CA SER A 48 -15.68 -7.17 -13.99
C SER A 48 -14.24 -7.51 -14.38
N ARG A 49 -13.61 -6.61 -15.16
CA ARG A 49 -12.24 -6.79 -15.66
C ARG A 49 -11.32 -5.64 -15.26
N ILE A 50 -11.79 -4.78 -14.37
CA ILE A 50 -11.04 -3.66 -13.83
C ILE A 50 -10.89 -3.79 -12.33
N ALA A 51 -9.78 -3.26 -11.82
CA ALA A 51 -9.49 -3.26 -10.38
C ALA A 51 -8.48 -2.17 -10.07
N GLY A 52 -8.39 -1.82 -8.79
CA GLY A 52 -7.28 -1.03 -8.27
C GLY A 52 -6.16 -1.97 -7.85
N GLU A 53 -5.12 -2.05 -8.65
CA GLU A 53 -3.95 -2.87 -8.36
C GLU A 53 -2.79 -2.00 -7.88
N VAL A 54 -2.06 -2.48 -6.87
CA VAL A 54 -0.79 -1.89 -6.47
C VAL A 54 0.26 -2.33 -7.49
N LYS A 55 0.82 -1.36 -8.22
CA LYS A 55 1.78 -1.61 -9.29
C LYS A 55 3.20 -1.49 -8.78
N GLY A 56 4.10 -2.31 -9.36
CA GLY A 56 5.52 -2.20 -9.08
C GLY A 56 5.91 -2.49 -7.64
N PHE A 57 5.11 -3.25 -6.91
CA PHE A 57 5.39 -3.57 -5.51
C PHE A 57 6.56 -4.54 -5.40
N ASN A 58 7.61 -4.09 -4.69
CA ASN A 58 8.75 -4.92 -4.37
C ASN A 58 8.89 -4.98 -2.83
N PRO A 59 8.60 -6.13 -2.20
CA PRO A 59 8.66 -6.25 -0.75
C PRO A 59 10.01 -5.86 -0.14
N GLU A 60 11.12 -6.14 -0.83
CA GLU A 60 12.46 -5.83 -0.33
C GLU A 60 12.66 -4.33 -0.13
N ALA A 61 12.08 -3.50 -0.98
CA ALA A 61 12.17 -2.04 -0.86
C ALA A 61 11.50 -1.52 0.42
N TYR A 62 10.64 -2.32 1.05
CA TYR A 62 9.93 -1.97 2.27
C TYR A 62 10.42 -2.76 3.49
N GLY A 63 11.62 -3.33 3.40
CA GLY A 63 12.21 -4.05 4.52
C GLY A 63 11.68 -5.46 4.74
N VAL A 64 11.05 -6.06 3.73
CA VAL A 64 10.56 -7.45 3.78
C VAL A 64 11.53 -8.32 2.97
N PRO A 65 12.35 -9.16 3.62
CA PRO A 65 13.29 -10.01 2.89
C PRO A 65 12.56 -10.94 1.90
N ALA A 66 13.15 -11.15 0.73
CA ALA A 66 12.55 -11.96 -0.35
C ALA A 66 12.18 -13.38 0.13
N LYS A 67 13.01 -13.98 0.97
CA LYS A 67 12.76 -15.31 1.51
C LYS A 67 11.49 -15.36 2.38
N GLN A 68 11.27 -14.32 3.19
CA GLN A 68 10.06 -14.21 4.01
C GLN A 68 8.86 -13.87 3.14
N ALA A 69 9.02 -12.96 2.18
CA ALA A 69 7.94 -12.53 1.28
C ALA A 69 7.34 -13.70 0.50
N ARG A 70 8.17 -14.66 0.08
CA ARG A 70 7.71 -15.84 -0.64
C ARG A 70 6.77 -16.75 0.17
N ARG A 71 6.77 -16.61 1.49
CA ARG A 71 5.90 -17.38 2.40
C ARG A 71 4.65 -16.60 2.80
N MET A 72 4.50 -15.38 2.30
CA MET A 72 3.41 -14.48 2.65
C MET A 72 2.48 -14.31 1.46
N ASP A 73 1.18 -14.29 1.74
CA ASP A 73 0.20 -13.81 0.76
C ASP A 73 0.42 -12.31 0.51
N ARG A 74 -0.05 -11.84 -0.63
CA ARG A 74 0.15 -10.45 -1.05
C ARG A 74 -0.38 -9.44 -0.02
N PHE A 75 -1.56 -9.70 0.55
CA PHE A 75 -2.12 -8.81 1.58
C PHE A 75 -1.25 -8.75 2.84
N VAL A 76 -0.61 -9.85 3.22
CA VAL A 76 0.33 -9.88 4.35
C VAL A 76 1.58 -9.08 4.01
N GLN A 77 2.10 -9.19 2.80
CA GLN A 77 3.23 -8.38 2.33
C GLN A 77 2.90 -6.89 2.43
N PHE A 78 1.70 -6.48 2.03
CA PHE A 78 1.26 -5.09 2.13
C PHE A 78 1.18 -4.64 3.58
N ALA A 79 0.63 -5.46 4.46
CA ALA A 79 0.51 -5.12 5.87
C ALA A 79 1.87 -4.92 6.54
N VAL A 80 2.82 -5.82 6.28
CA VAL A 80 4.17 -5.71 6.84
C VAL A 80 4.90 -4.51 6.25
N ALA A 81 4.81 -4.28 4.95
CA ALA A 81 5.42 -3.13 4.29
C ALA A 81 4.87 -1.81 4.84
N ALA A 82 3.55 -1.71 4.97
CA ALA A 82 2.91 -0.52 5.54
C ALA A 82 3.30 -0.32 7.00
N GLY A 83 3.41 -1.38 7.78
CA GLY A 83 3.87 -1.33 9.16
C GLY A 83 5.29 -0.82 9.28
N ASN A 84 6.18 -1.28 8.43
CA ASN A 84 7.59 -0.82 8.40
C ASN A 84 7.67 0.67 8.05
N MET A 85 6.91 1.13 7.04
CA MET A 85 6.84 2.55 6.70
C MET A 85 6.27 3.39 7.85
N LEU A 86 5.26 2.87 8.54
CA LEU A 86 4.64 3.56 9.66
C LEU A 86 5.62 3.75 10.82
N MET A 87 6.36 2.71 11.17
CA MET A 87 7.37 2.78 12.24
C MET A 87 8.44 3.81 11.91
N GLU A 88 8.91 3.84 10.67
CA GLU A 88 9.89 4.81 10.21
C GLU A 88 9.34 6.24 10.25
N HIS A 89 8.14 6.44 9.73
CA HIS A 89 7.51 7.76 9.67
C HIS A 89 7.20 8.33 11.05
N SER A 90 6.75 7.49 11.98
CA SER A 90 6.41 7.92 13.33
C SER A 90 7.62 8.19 14.22
N GLY A 91 8.79 7.66 13.88
CA GLY A 91 10.00 7.77 14.68
C GLY A 91 10.03 6.86 15.91
N LEU A 92 9.12 5.90 15.97
CA LEU A 92 9.07 4.94 17.09
C LEU A 92 10.17 3.86 17.00
#